data_1667d205c9bffd6d886be58d289b3534
#
_entry.id   1667d205c9bffd6d886be58d289b3534
#
_cell.length_a   1.000
_cell.length_b   1.000
_cell.length_c   1.000
_cell.angle_alpha   90.00
_cell.angle_beta   90.00
_cell.angle_gamma   90.00
#
_symmetry.space_group_name_H-M   'P 1'
#
loop_
_entity.id
_entity.type
_entity.pdbx_description
1 polymer ?
#
loop_
_entity_poly.entity_id
_entity_poly.type
_entity_poly.pdbx_seq_one_letter_code
_entity_poly.pdbx_strand_id
1 'polypeptide(L)'
;MIEGLFTTVTTVNFYEKTVREMIDRVHEEKERLVPNCSSCTSVCGQTDDYDLEKVWNAPEDIRSLKSLILFGVRGMAAYAHHALVLGYTDEEVNHFFAKALFAVGEDWDMDELLPIVMEVGKKNLKCMALLDQANTETYGTPTPVTVPLTVEKGPFIVISGHDLHD
;
A
#
# COMPACT_ATOMS: atom_id res chain seq x y z
N MET A 1 -6.45 3.71 -3.68
CA MET A 1 -4.97 3.78 -3.70
C MET A 1 -4.34 2.70 -2.82
N ILE A 2 -4.63 2.61 -1.52
CA ILE A 2 -4.09 1.57 -0.62
C ILE A 2 -4.37 0.17 -1.16
N GLU A 3 -5.63 -0.17 -1.45
CA GLU A 3 -6.01 -1.47 -2.03
C GLU A 3 -5.26 -1.76 -3.35
N GLY A 4 -5.15 -0.77 -4.24
CA GLY A 4 -4.43 -0.92 -5.50
C GLY A 4 -2.94 -1.23 -5.30
N LEU A 5 -2.27 -0.53 -4.38
CA LEU A 5 -0.88 -0.81 -4.02
C LEU A 5 -0.73 -2.17 -3.34
N PHE A 6 -1.68 -2.56 -2.48
CA PHE A 6 -1.67 -3.86 -1.82
C PHE A 6 -1.75 -5.01 -2.83
N THR A 7 -2.58 -4.90 -3.88
CA THR A 7 -2.66 -5.94 -4.92
C THR A 7 -1.37 -6.12 -5.72
N THR A 8 -0.45 -5.17 -5.67
CA THR A 8 0.87 -5.33 -6.29
C THR A 8 1.83 -6.21 -5.48
N VAL A 9 1.48 -6.59 -4.25
CA VAL A 9 2.22 -7.56 -3.45
C VAL A 9 1.97 -8.96 -4.00
N THR A 10 3.02 -9.76 -4.13
CA THR A 10 3.01 -11.03 -4.86
C THR A 10 2.11 -12.13 -4.27
N THR A 11 1.65 -11.97 -3.04
CA THR A 11 0.87 -13.00 -2.32
C THR A 11 -0.65 -12.77 -2.34
N VAL A 12 -1.15 -11.70 -2.96
CA VAL A 12 -2.56 -11.27 -2.87
C VAL A 12 -3.24 -11.02 -4.21
N ASN A 13 -2.60 -11.31 -5.32
CA ASN A 13 -3.07 -11.00 -6.68
C ASN A 13 -3.35 -12.23 -7.54
N PHE A 14 -3.89 -13.29 -6.94
CA PHE A 14 -4.12 -14.57 -7.63
C PHE A 14 -5.40 -14.60 -8.48
N TYR A 15 -6.34 -13.70 -8.23
CA TYR A 15 -7.62 -13.72 -8.93
C TYR A 15 -7.71 -12.59 -9.96
N GLU A 16 -7.44 -12.93 -11.21
CA GLU A 16 -7.34 -12.00 -12.34
C GLU A 16 -8.57 -11.07 -12.48
N LYS A 17 -9.77 -11.62 -12.30
CA LYS A 17 -11.00 -10.84 -12.44
C LYS A 17 -11.06 -9.70 -11.44
N THR A 18 -10.75 -9.94 -10.16
CA THR A 18 -10.75 -8.91 -9.12
C THR A 18 -9.68 -7.84 -9.38
N VAL A 19 -8.50 -8.25 -9.89
CA VAL A 19 -7.44 -7.29 -10.27
C VAL A 19 -7.93 -6.39 -11.41
N ARG A 20 -8.60 -6.93 -12.44
CA ARG A 20 -9.19 -6.13 -13.53
C ARG A 20 -10.26 -5.16 -13.03
N GLU A 21 -11.19 -5.63 -12.21
CA GLU A 21 -12.23 -4.79 -11.59
C GLU A 21 -11.62 -3.64 -10.76
N MET A 22 -10.47 -3.87 -10.12
CA MET A 22 -9.77 -2.82 -9.40
C MET A 22 -9.11 -1.80 -10.33
N ILE A 23 -8.51 -2.24 -11.44
CA ILE A 23 -7.96 -1.35 -12.47
C ILE A 23 -9.08 -0.45 -13.01
N ASP A 24 -10.23 -1.02 -13.35
CA ASP A 24 -11.38 -0.27 -13.85
C ASP A 24 -11.84 0.79 -12.82
N ARG A 25 -11.93 0.44 -11.53
CA ARG A 25 -12.25 1.40 -10.46
C ARG A 25 -11.23 2.52 -10.34
N VAL A 26 -9.94 2.23 -10.49
CA VAL A 26 -8.88 3.27 -10.47
C VAL A 26 -9.03 4.22 -11.65
N HIS A 27 -9.36 3.70 -12.83
CA HIS A 27 -9.62 4.53 -14.02
C HIS A 27 -10.86 5.42 -13.82
N GLU A 28 -11.96 4.88 -13.29
CA GLU A 28 -13.16 5.66 -12.97
C GLU A 28 -12.88 6.80 -11.98
N GLU A 29 -12.11 6.55 -10.92
CA GLU A 29 -11.73 7.59 -9.97
C GLU A 29 -10.80 8.64 -10.59
N LYS A 30 -9.89 8.24 -11.47
CA LYS A 30 -9.03 9.14 -12.24
C LYS A 30 -9.88 10.08 -13.12
N GLU A 31 -10.87 9.56 -13.84
CA GLU A 31 -11.78 10.35 -14.66
C GLU A 31 -12.61 11.34 -13.83
N ARG A 32 -13.02 10.98 -12.62
CA ARG A 32 -13.73 11.89 -11.71
C ARG A 32 -12.90 13.09 -11.26
N LEU A 33 -11.60 12.91 -11.14
CA LEU A 33 -10.67 13.97 -10.68
C LEU A 33 -10.38 14.99 -11.78
N VAL A 34 -10.35 14.56 -13.04
CA VAL A 34 -10.01 15.40 -14.21
C VAL A 34 -10.94 16.60 -14.39
N PRO A 35 -12.28 16.50 -14.29
CA PRO A 35 -13.19 17.61 -14.54
C PRO A 35 -13.14 18.72 -13.48
N ASN A 36 -12.65 18.45 -12.30
CA ASN A 36 -12.66 19.39 -11.17
C ASN A 36 -11.38 20.24 -11.06
N CYS A 37 -10.43 20.02 -11.94
CA CYS A 37 -9.17 20.75 -11.94
C CYS A 37 -9.23 21.94 -12.91
N SER A 38 -9.82 23.05 -12.44
CA SER A 38 -9.88 24.32 -13.23
C SER A 38 -8.57 25.08 -13.30
N SER A 39 -7.55 24.69 -12.52
CA SER A 39 -6.25 25.38 -12.43
C SER A 39 -5.09 24.66 -13.14
N CYS A 40 -5.26 23.44 -13.61
CA CYS A 40 -4.24 22.68 -14.31
C CYS A 40 -4.32 22.93 -15.81
N THR A 41 -3.34 23.66 -16.35
CA THR A 41 -3.32 24.02 -17.77
C THR A 41 -2.61 23.00 -18.68
N SER A 42 -1.95 21.98 -18.15
CA SER A 42 -1.12 21.10 -18.99
C SER A 42 -1.07 19.61 -18.60
N VAL A 43 -1.42 19.21 -17.40
CA VAL A 43 -1.20 17.81 -16.94
C VAL A 43 -2.49 17.10 -16.54
N CYS A 44 -3.51 17.81 -16.09
CA CYS A 44 -4.77 17.22 -15.64
C CYS A 44 -5.65 16.59 -16.74
N GLY A 45 -5.29 16.76 -18.01
CA GLY A 45 -5.99 16.15 -19.15
C GLY A 45 -5.40 14.84 -19.64
N GLN A 46 -4.26 14.41 -19.09
CA GLN A 46 -3.67 13.13 -19.47
C GLN A 46 -4.33 12.00 -18.68
N THR A 47 -5.15 11.25 -19.37
CA THR A 47 -5.78 10.02 -18.85
C THR A 47 -4.90 8.79 -19.07
N ASP A 48 -3.75 8.95 -19.69
CA ASP A 48 -2.82 7.86 -19.98
C ASP A 48 -2.21 7.29 -18.71
N ASP A 49 -1.99 6.00 -18.69
CA ASP A 49 -1.33 5.33 -17.60
C ASP A 49 0.16 5.68 -17.56
N TYR A 50 0.71 5.75 -16.35
CA TYR A 50 2.13 6.01 -16.18
C TYR A 50 2.95 4.82 -16.70
N ASP A 51 3.86 5.12 -17.63
CA ASP A 51 4.77 4.12 -18.17
C ASP A 51 5.92 3.82 -17.19
N LEU A 52 5.82 2.67 -16.52
CA LEU A 52 6.85 2.21 -15.58
C LEU A 52 8.21 1.93 -16.23
N GLU A 53 8.28 1.77 -17.56
CA GLU A 53 9.57 1.64 -18.24
C GLU A 53 10.44 2.88 -18.05
N LYS A 54 9.83 4.05 -17.86
CA LYS A 54 10.57 5.29 -17.53
C LYS A 54 11.37 5.17 -16.23
N VAL A 55 10.87 4.42 -15.26
CA VAL A 55 11.61 4.14 -14.01
C VAL A 55 12.74 3.18 -14.28
N TRP A 56 12.46 2.08 -14.99
CA TRP A 56 13.44 1.01 -15.21
C TRP A 56 14.58 1.44 -16.14
N ASN A 57 14.31 2.34 -17.08
CA ASN A 57 15.28 2.88 -18.03
C ASN A 57 16.00 4.15 -17.54
N ALA A 58 15.70 4.64 -16.33
CA ALA A 58 16.38 5.78 -15.72
C ALA A 58 17.85 5.44 -15.37
N PRO A 59 18.72 6.46 -15.17
CA PRO A 59 20.06 6.27 -14.61
C PRO A 59 20.02 5.43 -13.32
N GLU A 60 21.07 4.65 -13.07
CA GLU A 60 21.09 3.63 -12.03
C GLU A 60 20.71 4.17 -10.63
N ASP A 61 21.24 5.34 -10.26
CA ASP A 61 20.97 5.95 -8.96
C ASP A 61 19.51 6.40 -8.85
N ILE A 62 18.98 7.04 -9.89
CA ILE A 62 17.56 7.49 -9.94
C ILE A 62 16.62 6.28 -9.92
N ARG A 63 16.93 5.25 -10.74
CA ARG A 63 16.18 4.00 -10.75
C ARG A 63 16.15 3.34 -9.37
N SER A 64 17.29 3.31 -8.68
CA SER A 64 17.42 2.72 -7.35
C SER A 64 16.56 3.46 -6.34
N LEU A 65 16.61 4.80 -6.30
CA LEU A 65 15.81 5.61 -5.38
C LEU A 65 14.31 5.49 -5.67
N LYS A 66 13.89 5.58 -6.93
CA LYS A 66 12.49 5.38 -7.33
C LYS A 66 11.98 3.97 -6.98
N SER A 67 12.82 2.95 -7.16
CA SER A 67 12.50 1.57 -6.78
C SER A 67 12.33 1.42 -5.28
N LEU A 68 13.19 2.03 -4.46
CA LEU A 68 13.06 2.03 -3.01
C LEU A 68 11.75 2.69 -2.55
N ILE A 69 11.36 3.81 -3.18
CA ILE A 69 10.08 4.47 -2.90
C ILE A 69 8.93 3.52 -3.26
N LEU A 70 8.89 2.97 -4.48
CA LEU A 70 7.83 2.08 -4.94
C LEU A 70 7.68 0.84 -4.06
N PHE A 71 8.77 0.13 -3.75
CA PHE A 71 8.70 -1.05 -2.90
C PHE A 71 8.38 -0.71 -1.46
N GLY A 72 8.85 0.45 -0.97
CA GLY A 72 8.52 0.94 0.36
C GLY A 72 7.03 1.23 0.51
N VAL A 73 6.41 1.95 -0.42
CA VAL A 73 4.96 2.24 -0.35
C VAL A 73 4.11 0.99 -0.58
N ARG A 74 4.57 0.00 -1.35
CA ARG A 74 3.90 -1.30 -1.46
C ARG A 74 3.87 -2.02 -0.12
N GLY A 75 5.00 -2.06 0.59
CA GLY A 75 5.08 -2.63 1.95
C GLY A 75 4.20 -1.88 2.94
N MET A 76 4.22 -0.54 2.91
CA MET A 76 3.32 0.29 3.72
C MET A 76 1.84 0.01 3.43
N ALA A 77 1.49 -0.21 2.16
CA ALA A 77 0.11 -0.47 1.77
C ALA A 77 -0.43 -1.77 2.38
N ALA A 78 0.41 -2.78 2.61
CA ALA A 78 0.00 -3.99 3.32
C ALA A 78 -0.43 -3.67 4.76
N TYR A 79 0.37 -2.93 5.51
CA TYR A 79 0.01 -2.50 6.87
C TYR A 79 -1.22 -1.60 6.89
N ALA A 80 -1.29 -0.63 5.97
CA ALA A 80 -2.42 0.28 5.86
C ALA A 80 -3.72 -0.44 5.47
N HIS A 81 -3.64 -1.47 4.61
CA HIS A 81 -4.79 -2.28 4.23
C HIS A 81 -5.36 -3.04 5.42
N HIS A 82 -4.52 -3.73 6.18
CA HIS A 82 -4.97 -4.46 7.38
C HIS A 82 -5.56 -3.52 8.44
N ALA A 83 -4.96 -2.35 8.66
CA ALA A 83 -5.56 -1.34 9.53
C ALA A 83 -6.92 -0.86 9.00
N LEU A 84 -7.04 -0.64 7.69
CA LEU A 84 -8.29 -0.21 7.04
C LEU A 84 -9.41 -1.25 7.18
N VAL A 85 -9.10 -2.55 7.06
CA VAL A 85 -10.06 -3.65 7.29
C VAL A 85 -10.64 -3.58 8.69
N LEU A 86 -9.85 -3.19 9.68
CA LEU A 86 -10.28 -2.98 11.06
C LEU A 86 -10.94 -1.61 11.30
N GLY A 87 -11.10 -0.79 10.25
CA GLY A 87 -11.74 0.52 10.33
C GLY A 87 -10.81 1.67 10.73
N TYR A 88 -9.49 1.45 10.73
CA TYR A 88 -8.50 2.47 11.12
C TYR A 88 -7.82 3.08 9.90
N THR A 89 -7.72 4.40 9.88
CA THR A 89 -7.02 5.18 8.85
C THR A 89 -6.24 6.33 9.46
N ASP A 90 -5.21 6.79 8.75
CA ASP A 90 -4.44 7.99 9.12
C ASP A 90 -4.27 8.88 7.88
N GLU A 91 -4.74 10.13 7.98
CA GLU A 91 -4.70 11.07 6.86
C GLU A 91 -3.28 11.41 6.41
N GLU A 92 -2.33 11.49 7.35
CA GLU A 92 -0.94 11.80 7.03
C GLU A 92 -0.29 10.65 6.25
N VAL A 93 -0.60 9.39 6.60
CA VAL A 93 -0.18 8.21 5.86
C VAL A 93 -0.81 8.21 4.47
N ASN A 94 -2.12 8.50 4.37
CA ASN A 94 -2.84 8.55 3.10
C ASN A 94 -2.29 9.63 2.16
N HIS A 95 -2.02 10.83 2.68
CA HIS A 95 -1.39 11.91 1.93
C HIS A 95 0.01 11.54 1.44
N PHE A 96 0.76 10.81 2.27
CA PHE A 96 2.11 10.40 1.89
C PHE A 96 2.12 9.40 0.74
N PHE A 97 1.16 8.48 0.63
CA PHE A 97 1.04 7.59 -0.53
C PHE A 97 0.95 8.39 -1.84
N ALA A 98 0.09 9.41 -1.87
CA ALA A 98 -0.04 10.27 -3.06
C ALA A 98 1.26 11.02 -3.37
N LYS A 99 1.90 11.61 -2.35
CA LYS A 99 3.18 12.31 -2.48
C LYS A 99 4.28 11.40 -3.02
N ALA A 100 4.39 10.19 -2.49
CA ALA A 100 5.43 9.23 -2.90
C ALA A 100 5.23 8.75 -4.35
N LEU A 101 4.00 8.44 -4.75
CA LEU A 101 3.69 8.06 -6.12
C LEU A 101 3.92 9.22 -7.10
N PHE A 102 3.58 10.45 -6.70
CA PHE A 102 3.88 11.65 -7.48
C PHE A 102 5.38 11.78 -7.70
N ALA A 103 6.21 11.68 -6.65
CA ALA A 103 7.65 11.77 -6.74
C ALA A 103 8.26 10.73 -7.70
N VAL A 104 7.71 9.51 -7.75
CA VAL A 104 8.15 8.50 -8.73
C VAL A 104 7.84 8.91 -10.17
N GLY A 105 6.73 9.62 -10.38
CA GLY A 105 6.29 10.10 -11.69
C GLY A 105 7.12 11.26 -12.24
N GLU A 106 7.75 12.05 -11.37
CA GLU A 106 8.49 13.27 -11.74
C GLU A 106 9.93 12.99 -12.19
N ASP A 107 10.48 13.88 -12.99
CA ASP A 107 11.88 13.84 -13.42
C ASP A 107 12.81 14.50 -12.38
N TRP A 108 12.73 14.02 -11.13
CA TRP A 108 13.50 14.50 -10.00
C TRP A 108 14.89 13.89 -9.96
N ASP A 109 15.83 14.67 -9.44
CA ASP A 109 17.20 14.23 -9.20
C ASP A 109 17.37 13.51 -7.83
N MET A 110 18.61 13.14 -7.51
CA MET A 110 18.94 12.44 -6.28
C MET A 110 18.64 13.28 -5.02
N ASP A 111 18.90 14.58 -5.08
CA ASP A 111 18.73 15.48 -3.93
C ASP A 111 17.23 15.67 -3.61
N GLU A 112 16.38 15.56 -4.61
CA GLU A 112 14.92 15.61 -4.47
C GLU A 112 14.31 14.25 -4.05
N LEU A 113 14.82 13.14 -4.57
CA LEU A 113 14.30 11.79 -4.29
C LEU A 113 14.73 11.23 -2.94
N LEU A 114 15.97 11.50 -2.50
CA LEU A 114 16.50 10.96 -1.25
C LEU A 114 15.69 11.35 -0.01
N PRO A 115 15.23 12.62 0.14
CA PRO A 115 14.30 12.99 1.21
C PRO A 115 13.01 12.16 1.23
N ILE A 116 12.46 11.83 0.05
CA ILE A 116 11.25 11.00 -0.06
C ILE A 116 11.53 9.57 0.42
N VAL A 117 12.66 8.97 0.04
CA VAL A 117 13.08 7.64 0.53
C VAL A 117 13.17 7.64 2.07
N MET A 118 13.77 8.66 2.66
CA MET A 118 13.84 8.79 4.12
C MET A 118 12.47 8.99 4.76
N GLU A 119 11.59 9.70 4.08
CA GLU A 119 10.22 9.91 4.55
C GLU A 119 9.39 8.61 4.47
N VAL A 120 9.59 7.75 3.47
CA VAL A 120 8.99 6.40 3.40
C VAL A 120 9.25 5.64 4.69
N GLY A 121 10.50 5.60 5.17
CA GLY A 121 10.85 4.93 6.41
C GLY A 121 10.10 5.48 7.63
N LYS A 122 10.02 6.81 7.76
CA LYS A 122 9.31 7.48 8.86
C LYS A 122 7.80 7.21 8.82
N LYS A 123 7.19 7.31 7.64
CA LYS A 123 5.75 7.05 7.47
C LYS A 123 5.40 5.59 7.63
N ASN A 124 6.32 4.67 7.25
CA ASN A 124 6.14 3.25 7.50
C ASN A 124 6.06 2.95 9.00
N LEU A 125 6.91 3.54 9.83
CA LEU A 125 6.82 3.38 11.29
C LEU A 125 5.48 3.86 11.83
N LYS A 126 4.95 4.98 11.33
CA LYS A 126 3.63 5.47 11.71
C LYS A 126 2.52 4.52 11.25
N CYS A 127 2.64 3.97 10.05
CA CYS A 127 1.69 3.00 9.51
C CYS A 127 1.67 1.69 10.33
N MET A 128 2.85 1.20 10.72
CA MET A 128 2.97 0.03 11.61
C MET A 128 2.34 0.29 12.99
N ALA A 129 2.57 1.48 13.56
CA ALA A 129 1.93 1.86 14.82
C ALA A 129 0.41 1.94 14.72
N LEU A 130 -0.12 2.41 13.58
CA LEU A 130 -1.56 2.41 13.31
C LEU A 130 -2.13 1.00 13.29
N LEU A 131 -1.44 0.05 12.64
CA LEU A 131 -1.86 -1.34 12.62
C LEU A 131 -1.79 -1.99 14.01
N ASP A 132 -0.72 -1.74 14.76
CA ASP A 132 -0.59 -2.22 16.14
C ASP A 132 -1.74 -1.72 17.02
N GLN A 133 -2.07 -0.44 16.92
CA GLN A 133 -3.23 0.14 17.60
C GLN A 133 -4.53 -0.55 17.16
N ALA A 134 -4.77 -0.69 15.86
CA ALA A 134 -5.97 -1.31 15.32
C ALA A 134 -6.15 -2.75 15.83
N ASN A 135 -5.08 -3.56 15.81
CA ASN A 135 -5.09 -4.92 16.32
C ASN A 135 -5.35 -4.96 17.83
N THR A 136 -4.62 -4.15 18.61
CA THR A 136 -4.72 -4.16 20.07
C THR A 136 -6.08 -3.69 20.55
N GLU A 137 -6.67 -2.68 19.92
CA GLU A 137 -8.00 -2.19 20.27
C GLU A 137 -9.12 -3.16 19.83
N THR A 138 -8.91 -3.90 18.75
CA THR A 138 -9.90 -4.85 18.21
C THR A 138 -9.84 -6.20 18.93
N TYR A 139 -8.65 -6.76 19.14
CA TYR A 139 -8.46 -8.14 19.63
C TYR A 139 -7.89 -8.24 21.04
N GLY A 140 -7.46 -7.12 21.63
CA GLY A 140 -6.81 -7.07 22.91
C GLY A 140 -5.29 -7.22 22.83
N THR A 141 -4.63 -6.98 23.96
CA THR A 141 -3.18 -7.12 24.08
C THR A 141 -2.76 -8.59 24.02
N PRO A 142 -1.81 -8.99 23.15
CA PRO A 142 -1.33 -10.35 23.11
C PRO A 142 -0.80 -10.83 24.46
N THR A 143 -1.26 -11.97 24.92
CA THR A 143 -0.80 -12.59 26.17
C THR A 143 -0.31 -14.00 25.91
N PRO A 144 0.75 -14.45 26.62
CA PRO A 144 1.21 -15.83 26.51
C PRO A 144 0.10 -16.81 26.91
N VAL A 145 -0.11 -17.82 26.09
CA VAL A 145 -1.07 -18.91 26.38
C VAL A 145 -0.36 -20.26 26.33
N THR A 146 -0.85 -21.21 27.12
CA THR A 146 -0.34 -22.57 27.07
C THR A 146 -1.02 -23.33 25.95
N VAL A 147 -0.25 -23.81 24.98
CA VAL A 147 -0.74 -24.63 23.87
C VAL A 147 -0.36 -26.09 24.14
N PRO A 148 -1.33 -27.02 24.20
CA PRO A 148 -1.03 -28.45 24.39
C PRO A 148 -0.32 -29.01 23.15
N LEU A 149 0.67 -29.86 23.36
CA LEU A 149 1.40 -30.54 22.28
C LEU A 149 0.69 -31.81 21.79
N THR A 150 -0.36 -32.24 22.48
CA THR A 150 -1.14 -33.43 22.16
C THR A 150 -2.57 -33.06 21.82
N VAL A 151 -3.17 -33.85 20.94
CA VAL A 151 -4.58 -33.70 20.56
C VAL A 151 -5.44 -34.44 21.60
N GLU A 152 -6.45 -33.75 22.13
CA GLU A 152 -7.42 -34.36 23.04
C GLU A 152 -8.38 -35.29 22.30
N LYS A 153 -9.11 -36.13 23.05
CA LYS A 153 -10.09 -37.04 22.46
C LYS A 153 -11.38 -36.30 22.14
N GLY A 154 -11.85 -36.40 20.91
CA GLY A 154 -13.15 -35.82 20.52
C GLY A 154 -13.26 -35.58 19.01
N PRO A 155 -14.41 -35.11 18.52
CA PRO A 155 -14.50 -34.55 17.16
C PRO A 155 -13.86 -33.17 17.13
N PHE A 156 -13.10 -32.88 16.05
CA PHE A 156 -12.40 -31.61 15.85
C PHE A 156 -12.77 -31.00 14.52
N ILE A 157 -12.83 -29.67 14.48
CA ILE A 157 -12.79 -28.88 13.25
C ILE A 157 -11.38 -28.36 13.12
N VAL A 158 -10.68 -28.76 12.07
CA VAL A 158 -9.33 -28.27 11.78
C VAL A 158 -9.44 -27.02 10.93
N ILE A 159 -8.88 -25.92 11.44
CA ILE A 159 -8.77 -24.66 10.74
C ILE A 159 -7.28 -24.38 10.53
N SER A 160 -6.90 -24.03 9.31
CA SER A 160 -5.54 -23.59 9.02
C SER A 160 -5.61 -22.27 8.25
N GLY A 161 -4.68 -21.37 8.57
CA GLY A 161 -4.59 -20.07 7.94
C GLY A 161 -3.62 -19.20 8.71
N HIS A 162 -3.20 -18.11 8.08
CA HIS A 162 -2.29 -17.16 8.68
C HIS A 162 -3.09 -16.02 9.32
N ASP A 163 -3.96 -15.39 8.56
CA ASP A 163 -4.83 -14.31 8.99
C ASP A 163 -6.29 -14.75 8.77
N LEU A 164 -6.90 -15.28 9.82
CA LEU A 164 -8.23 -15.89 9.74
C LEU A 164 -9.37 -14.87 9.82
N HIS A 165 -9.06 -13.60 10.04
CA HIS A 165 -10.05 -12.56 10.31
C HIS A 165 -9.92 -11.33 9.40
N ASP A 166 -8.79 -11.14 8.74
CA ASP A 166 -8.51 -9.98 7.88
C ASP A 166 -8.96 -10.23 6.43
#